data_bffca944ad6b74f51d889a84096468b5
#
_entry.id   bffca944ad6b74f51d889a84096468b5
#
_cell.length_a   1.000
_cell.length_b   1.000
_cell.length_c   1.000
_cell.angle_alpha   90.00
_cell.angle_beta   90.00
_cell.angle_gamma   90.00
#
_symmetry.space_group_name_H-M   'P 1'
#
loop_
_entity.id
_entity.type
_entity.pdbx_description
1 polymer ?
#
loop_
_entity_poly.entity_id
_entity_poly.type
_entity_poly.pdbx_seq_one_letter_code
_entity_poly.pdbx_strand_id
1 'polypeptide(L)'
;SRGCSRREVAEQLGVRYDTLRKAINQGRLHEPPPATHTARDDAASNKSERSATDAGAEMGVACTRPEERTLAAMGMLQGAPTRFEKCRDVSFGGVLCALPALIANGLFEHLQKSFPSLGGYYTTLQVITLLAYMALCRIKTVEQLQYEAPGELGKLMGLDRVPEVRCLRNKLSQLSADDAPQAWAGLLSAQWLEADPERAGTLYVDGHVRLYHGKQTELPRRYVSRQRLCLRGTTDYWVNDAWGQPFFAVERPIDHGLLEALRSDIVPQLLKDVPHQPSEEELESDPHRCRFVIVFDREGYSPAFFKEMWQSHRIACITYHKFPKENWPEEEFRDTQVTLRRGETVSLKLAERGSWIGNKKNGLWVREVRKLNASGHQTSLISSAYGQLAIEDTAGLFSRWCQENFFRYMMQHYAIDLLSEYQTEEIPGTNRPVVNPRWRELDRRCRSLKTK
;
A
#
# COMPACT_ATOMS: atom_id res chain seq x y z
N SER A 1 -4.35 -23.53 35.68
CA SER A 1 -3.33 -23.13 34.70
C SER A 1 -3.69 -21.77 34.10
N ARG A 2 -3.24 -20.69 34.77
CA ARG A 2 -3.51 -19.33 34.30
C ARG A 2 -2.50 -19.02 33.19
N GLY A 3 -2.99 -18.76 31.96
CA GLY A 3 -2.17 -18.21 30.86
C GLY A 3 -1.53 -19.23 29.91
N CYS A 4 -1.76 -20.54 30.04
CA CYS A 4 -1.23 -21.52 29.09
C CYS A 4 -2.11 -21.63 27.83
N SER A 5 -1.48 -21.73 26.67
CA SER A 5 -2.17 -22.02 25.42
C SER A 5 -2.72 -23.46 25.42
N ARG A 6 -3.73 -23.75 24.58
CA ARG A 6 -4.30 -25.11 24.43
C ARG A 6 -3.23 -26.14 24.02
N ARG A 7 -2.17 -25.73 23.33
CA ARG A 7 -1.04 -26.59 22.95
C ARG A 7 -0.18 -26.95 24.17
N GLU A 8 0.17 -25.97 24.97
CA GLU A 8 0.95 -26.18 26.21
C GLU A 8 0.21 -27.06 27.23
N VAL A 9 -1.13 -26.84 27.33
CA VAL A 9 -1.97 -27.69 28.17
C VAL A 9 -2.02 -29.13 27.66
N ALA A 10 -2.11 -29.34 26.34
CA ALA A 10 -2.09 -30.67 25.74
C ALA A 10 -0.76 -31.39 26.01
N GLU A 11 0.34 -30.65 25.91
CA GLU A 11 1.70 -31.14 26.17
C GLU A 11 1.90 -31.50 27.64
N GLN A 12 1.47 -30.64 28.57
CA GLN A 12 1.51 -30.88 30.00
C GLN A 12 0.68 -32.10 30.47
N LEU A 13 -0.45 -32.33 29.78
CA LEU A 13 -1.32 -33.45 30.07
C LEU A 13 -0.96 -34.74 29.32
N GLY A 14 0.06 -34.69 28.44
CA GLY A 14 0.49 -35.84 27.65
C GLY A 14 -0.57 -36.32 26.62
N VAL A 15 -1.52 -35.45 26.22
CA VAL A 15 -2.57 -35.77 25.28
C VAL A 15 -2.37 -35.11 23.93
N ARG A 16 -2.84 -35.73 22.86
CA ARG A 16 -2.79 -35.10 21.54
C ARG A 16 -3.67 -33.86 21.50
N TYR A 17 -3.15 -32.77 20.95
CA TYR A 17 -3.87 -31.50 20.81
C TYR A 17 -5.27 -31.63 20.22
N ASP A 18 -5.46 -32.48 19.19
CA ASP A 18 -6.76 -32.73 18.58
C ASP A 18 -7.75 -33.44 19.52
N THR A 19 -7.24 -34.26 20.44
CA THR A 19 -8.07 -34.91 21.45
C THR A 19 -8.59 -33.92 22.47
N LEU A 20 -7.71 -33.02 22.95
CA LEU A 20 -8.08 -31.92 23.85
C LEU A 20 -9.08 -30.97 23.18
N ARG A 21 -8.84 -30.58 21.93
CA ARG A 21 -9.72 -29.72 21.14
C ARG A 21 -11.10 -30.32 20.93
N LYS A 22 -11.20 -31.63 20.61
CA LYS A 22 -12.48 -32.33 20.47
C LYS A 22 -13.24 -32.37 21.78
N ALA A 23 -12.57 -32.63 22.91
CA ALA A 23 -13.21 -32.68 24.23
C ALA A 23 -13.77 -31.30 24.64
N ILE A 24 -13.07 -30.21 24.33
CA ILE A 24 -13.55 -28.83 24.58
C ILE A 24 -14.76 -28.53 23.67
N ASN A 25 -14.65 -28.81 22.38
CA ASN A 25 -15.74 -28.53 21.42
C ASN A 25 -17.00 -29.38 21.66
N GLN A 26 -16.86 -30.53 22.31
CA GLN A 26 -17.98 -31.41 22.70
C GLN A 26 -18.54 -31.09 24.10
N GLY A 27 -18.04 -30.01 24.75
CA GLY A 27 -18.51 -29.63 26.09
C GLY A 27 -18.10 -30.58 27.22
N ARG A 28 -17.20 -31.55 26.95
CA ARG A 28 -16.67 -32.49 27.96
C ARG A 28 -15.63 -31.85 28.88
N LEU A 29 -15.00 -30.82 28.43
CA LEU A 29 -14.06 -29.97 29.19
C LEU A 29 -14.48 -28.52 29.01
N HIS A 30 -14.68 -27.84 30.12
CA HIS A 30 -14.92 -26.40 30.10
C HIS A 30 -13.61 -25.65 30.12
N GLU A 31 -13.41 -24.82 29.09
CA GLU A 31 -12.34 -23.85 29.08
C GLU A 31 -12.74 -22.71 30.04
N PRO A 32 -11.87 -22.28 30.97
CA PRO A 32 -12.16 -21.07 31.71
C PRO A 32 -12.34 -19.93 30.71
N PRO A 33 -13.25 -18.98 30.98
CA PRO A 33 -13.37 -17.80 30.11
C PRO A 33 -11.98 -17.23 29.88
N PRO A 34 -11.65 -16.79 28.66
CA PRO A 34 -10.36 -16.19 28.38
C PRO A 34 -10.13 -15.12 29.45
N ALA A 35 -8.98 -15.19 30.11
CA ALA A 35 -8.60 -14.15 31.06
C ALA A 35 -8.77 -12.84 30.31
N THR A 36 -9.74 -12.04 30.72
CA THR A 36 -9.90 -10.68 30.24
C THR A 36 -8.55 -10.07 30.43
N HIS A 37 -7.89 -9.79 29.31
CA HIS A 37 -6.52 -9.28 29.36
C HIS A 37 -6.53 -8.05 30.27
N THR A 38 -5.67 -8.08 31.28
CA THR A 38 -5.39 -7.01 32.22
C THR A 38 -5.11 -5.65 31.58
N ALA A 39 -4.82 -5.61 30.29
CA ALA A 39 -4.77 -4.37 29.49
C ALA A 39 -6.08 -3.55 29.52
N ARG A 40 -7.25 -4.15 29.78
CA ARG A 40 -8.50 -3.41 29.98
C ARG A 40 -8.57 -2.82 31.39
N ASP A 41 -8.08 -3.54 32.39
CA ASP A 41 -8.11 -3.10 33.78
C ASP A 41 -7.03 -2.04 34.00
N ASP A 42 -5.84 -2.18 33.42
CA ASP A 42 -4.78 -1.17 33.47
C ASP A 42 -5.17 0.12 32.71
N ALA A 43 -5.88 0.01 31.58
CA ALA A 43 -6.42 1.18 30.87
C ALA A 43 -7.59 1.83 31.64
N ALA A 44 -8.38 1.04 32.35
CA ALA A 44 -9.46 1.56 33.19
C ALA A 44 -8.91 2.18 34.50
N SER A 45 -7.91 1.55 35.14
CA SER A 45 -7.26 2.09 36.34
C SER A 45 -6.45 3.35 36.00
N ASN A 46 -5.68 3.34 34.91
CA ASN A 46 -5.01 4.53 34.41
C ASN A 46 -5.98 5.66 34.03
N LYS A 47 -7.18 5.34 33.52
CA LYS A 47 -8.22 6.36 33.28
C LYS A 47 -8.75 6.96 34.58
N SER A 48 -8.94 6.17 35.63
CA SER A 48 -9.41 6.64 36.92
C SER A 48 -8.36 7.49 37.66
N GLU A 49 -7.11 7.07 37.66
CA GLU A 49 -6.02 7.83 38.27
C GLU A 49 -5.72 9.15 37.55
N ARG A 50 -5.78 9.16 36.22
CA ARG A 50 -5.60 10.39 35.42
C ARG A 50 -6.81 11.32 35.53
N SER A 51 -8.02 10.79 35.61
CA SER A 51 -9.22 11.58 35.87
C SER A 51 -9.20 12.24 37.24
N ALA A 52 -8.54 11.63 38.23
CA ALA A 52 -8.36 12.21 39.55
C ALA A 52 -7.28 13.30 39.58
N THR A 53 -6.24 13.22 38.74
CA THR A 53 -5.21 14.27 38.59
C THR A 53 -5.68 15.42 37.70
N ASP A 54 -6.64 15.18 36.79
CA ASP A 54 -7.28 16.18 35.96
C ASP A 54 -8.58 16.72 36.62
N ALA A 55 -8.59 16.90 37.95
CA ALA A 55 -9.74 17.22 38.78
C ALA A 55 -10.47 18.54 38.46
N GLY A 56 -10.28 19.12 37.32
CA GLY A 56 -11.03 20.25 36.76
C GLY A 56 -11.54 20.01 35.34
N ALA A 57 -11.33 18.84 34.76
CA ALA A 57 -11.68 18.55 33.40
C ALA A 57 -13.14 18.05 33.30
N GLU A 58 -14.09 18.94 33.24
CA GLU A 58 -15.51 18.61 33.06
C GLU A 58 -15.85 17.98 31.72
N MET A 59 -14.93 18.03 30.74
CA MET A 59 -15.15 17.62 29.36
C MET A 59 -14.47 16.26 28.99
N GLY A 60 -14.08 15.44 29.97
CA GLY A 60 -13.47 14.11 29.75
C GLY A 60 -11.99 14.04 30.09
N VAL A 61 -11.41 12.87 29.88
CA VAL A 61 -10.01 12.57 30.28
C VAL A 61 -9.01 13.48 29.58
N ALA A 62 -8.09 14.07 30.36
CA ALA A 62 -7.05 15.01 29.92
C ALA A 62 -7.61 16.32 29.27
N CYS A 63 -8.87 16.68 29.48
CA CYS A 63 -9.41 17.94 29.06
C CYS A 63 -9.05 19.07 30.06
N THR A 64 -7.92 19.72 29.85
CA THR A 64 -7.40 20.78 30.73
C THR A 64 -7.61 22.20 30.18
N ARG A 65 -8.23 22.30 28.99
CA ARG A 65 -8.51 23.58 28.29
C ARG A 65 -10.00 23.75 28.00
N PRO A 66 -10.87 23.85 29.05
CA PRO A 66 -12.32 23.88 28.86
C PRO A 66 -12.80 25.12 28.10
N GLU A 67 -12.18 26.29 28.35
CA GLU A 67 -12.54 27.54 27.68
C GLU A 67 -12.32 27.45 26.15
N GLU A 68 -11.12 27.02 25.72
CA GLU A 68 -10.80 26.90 24.30
C GLU A 68 -11.71 25.85 23.62
N ARG A 69 -12.07 24.79 24.33
CA ARG A 69 -12.99 23.76 23.82
C ARG A 69 -14.41 24.28 23.68
N THR A 70 -14.86 25.11 24.63
CA THR A 70 -16.16 25.77 24.57
C THR A 70 -16.22 26.77 23.41
N LEU A 71 -15.20 27.61 23.24
CA LEU A 71 -15.10 28.52 22.11
C LEU A 71 -15.07 27.78 20.78
N ALA A 72 -14.34 26.66 20.69
CA ALA A 72 -14.31 25.81 19.50
C ALA A 72 -15.68 25.20 19.19
N ALA A 73 -16.42 24.75 20.21
CA ALA A 73 -17.77 24.22 20.04
C ALA A 73 -18.78 25.26 19.57
N MET A 74 -18.58 26.52 19.98
CA MET A 74 -19.38 27.69 19.54
C MET A 74 -18.96 28.22 18.15
N GLY A 75 -17.94 27.63 17.51
CA GLY A 75 -17.39 28.13 16.24
C GLY A 75 -16.55 29.40 16.36
N MET A 76 -16.23 29.81 17.58
CA MET A 76 -15.49 31.04 17.90
C MET A 76 -13.96 30.81 17.95
N LEU A 77 -13.49 29.56 17.87
CA LEU A 77 -12.09 29.19 17.83
C LEU A 77 -11.79 28.36 16.58
N GLN A 78 -10.83 28.82 15.80
CA GLN A 78 -10.33 28.14 14.59
C GLN A 78 -8.96 27.52 14.87
N GLY A 79 -8.97 26.47 15.69
CA GLY A 79 -7.76 25.72 16.07
C GLY A 79 -7.22 26.07 17.45
N ALA A 80 -6.99 25.05 18.27
CA ALA A 80 -6.38 25.20 19.57
C ALA A 80 -4.92 25.67 19.45
N PRO A 81 -4.49 26.65 20.26
CA PRO A 81 -3.11 27.09 20.25
C PRO A 81 -2.18 25.97 20.73
N THR A 82 -1.07 25.79 20.02
CA THR A 82 -0.01 24.84 20.41
C THR A 82 0.78 25.41 21.58
N ARG A 83 0.83 24.68 22.71
CA ARG A 83 1.58 25.09 23.92
C ARG A 83 2.38 23.86 24.41
N PHE A 84 3.70 24.00 24.51
CA PHE A 84 4.59 22.98 25.05
C PHE A 84 5.02 23.35 26.46
N GLU A 85 4.89 22.40 27.36
CA GLU A 85 5.32 22.52 28.74
C GLU A 85 6.46 21.55 29.06
N LYS A 86 7.27 21.89 30.05
CA LYS A 86 8.34 20.99 30.51
C LYS A 86 7.71 19.74 31.12
N CYS A 87 8.08 18.58 30.59
CA CYS A 87 7.62 17.29 31.07
C CYS A 87 8.83 16.36 31.25
N ARG A 88 8.86 15.56 32.33
CA ARG A 88 9.94 14.63 32.60
C ARG A 88 9.75 13.29 31.87
N ASP A 89 8.51 12.94 31.64
CA ASP A 89 8.14 11.67 31.02
C ASP A 89 7.03 11.89 30.00
N VAL A 90 7.27 11.49 28.77
CA VAL A 90 6.32 11.61 27.66
C VAL A 90 6.32 10.29 26.91
N SER A 91 5.20 9.58 27.01
CA SER A 91 5.00 8.36 26.22
C SER A 91 5.19 8.70 24.74
N PHE A 92 5.89 7.83 24.02
CA PHE A 92 6.21 8.02 22.61
C PHE A 92 7.07 9.25 22.27
N GLY A 93 7.68 9.92 23.23
CA GLY A 93 8.48 11.14 23.00
C GLY A 93 9.53 11.01 21.89
N GLY A 94 10.03 9.81 21.65
CA GLY A 94 10.98 9.51 20.55
C GLY A 94 10.49 9.84 19.16
N VAL A 95 9.17 9.94 18.91
CA VAL A 95 8.64 10.32 17.58
C VAL A 95 9.01 11.75 17.18
N LEU A 96 9.27 12.63 18.17
CA LEU A 96 9.71 13.99 17.90
C LEU A 96 11.07 14.03 17.18
N CYS A 97 11.91 13.03 17.36
CA CYS A 97 13.19 12.92 16.65
C CYS A 97 12.99 12.68 15.14
N ALA A 98 11.84 12.13 14.72
CA ALA A 98 11.53 11.91 13.31
C ALA A 98 10.84 13.11 12.64
N LEU A 99 10.33 14.07 13.43
CA LEU A 99 9.61 15.23 12.89
C LEU A 99 10.42 16.06 11.90
N PRO A 100 11.71 16.36 12.10
CA PRO A 100 12.50 17.09 11.12
C PRO A 100 12.59 16.37 9.76
N ALA A 101 12.74 15.04 9.77
CA ALA A 101 12.77 14.23 8.55
C ALA A 101 11.40 14.22 7.85
N LEU A 102 10.30 14.13 8.60
CA LEU A 102 8.96 14.23 8.03
C LEU A 102 8.71 15.59 7.36
N ILE A 103 9.14 16.68 8.00
CA ILE A 103 9.04 18.03 7.44
C ILE A 103 9.90 18.15 6.17
N ALA A 104 11.14 17.69 6.21
CA ALA A 104 12.03 17.70 5.04
C ALA A 104 11.48 16.89 3.86
N ASN A 105 10.70 15.84 4.13
CA ASN A 105 9.98 15.07 3.11
C ASN A 105 8.61 15.66 2.71
N GLY A 106 8.27 16.84 3.18
CA GLY A 106 7.08 17.57 2.73
C GLY A 106 5.80 17.28 3.52
N LEU A 107 5.86 16.77 4.77
CA LEU A 107 4.67 16.45 5.56
C LEU A 107 3.64 17.59 5.60
N PHE A 108 4.09 18.84 5.61
CA PHE A 108 3.23 20.01 5.69
C PHE A 108 3.11 20.79 4.38
N GLU A 109 3.82 20.33 3.35
CA GLU A 109 3.76 20.95 2.03
C GLU A 109 2.39 20.74 1.38
N HIS A 110 1.94 21.75 0.67
CA HIS A 110 0.69 21.75 -0.09
C HIS A 110 -0.61 21.51 0.72
N LEU A 111 -0.57 21.41 2.07
CA LEU A 111 -1.77 21.13 2.87
C LEU A 111 -2.88 22.15 2.66
N GLN A 112 -2.56 23.44 2.69
CA GLN A 112 -3.54 24.52 2.50
C GLN A 112 -4.13 24.56 1.08
N LYS A 113 -3.39 24.06 0.08
CA LYS A 113 -3.82 24.00 -1.31
C LYS A 113 -4.72 22.80 -1.56
N SER A 114 -4.46 21.69 -0.89
CA SER A 114 -5.13 20.42 -1.15
C SER A 114 -6.30 20.15 -0.23
N PHE A 115 -6.20 20.55 1.03
CA PHE A 115 -7.23 20.23 2.03
C PHE A 115 -8.03 21.44 2.49
N PRO A 116 -9.32 21.24 2.82
CA PRO A 116 -10.12 22.30 3.44
C PRO A 116 -9.57 22.66 4.82
N SER A 117 -9.81 23.88 5.25
CA SER A 117 -9.56 24.28 6.63
C SER A 117 -10.56 23.61 7.55
N LEU A 118 -10.09 22.77 8.46
CA LEU A 118 -10.93 22.15 9.48
C LEU A 118 -11.25 23.17 10.57
N GLY A 119 -12.53 23.40 10.80
CA GLY A 119 -12.99 24.24 11.90
C GLY A 119 -12.91 23.56 13.28
N GLY A 120 -13.06 24.33 14.33
CA GLY A 120 -13.12 23.88 15.73
C GLY A 120 -11.74 23.67 16.36
N TYR A 121 -11.65 22.80 17.37
CA TYR A 121 -10.46 22.68 18.23
C TYR A 121 -9.21 22.14 17.51
N TYR A 122 -9.39 21.17 16.61
CA TYR A 122 -8.27 20.52 15.89
C TYR A 122 -8.20 20.99 14.44
N THR A 123 -7.08 21.57 14.07
CA THR A 123 -6.80 22.05 12.69
C THR A 123 -6.37 20.90 11.75
N THR A 124 -6.38 21.19 10.45
CA THR A 124 -5.85 20.27 9.42
C THR A 124 -4.40 19.86 9.73
N LEU A 125 -3.54 20.82 10.07
CA LEU A 125 -2.16 20.59 10.45
C LEU A 125 -2.04 19.61 11.63
N GLN A 126 -2.83 19.82 12.68
CA GLN A 126 -2.83 18.97 13.87
C GLN A 126 -3.33 17.54 13.55
N VAL A 127 -4.34 17.42 12.71
CA VAL A 127 -4.83 16.08 12.28
C VAL A 127 -3.78 15.34 11.47
N ILE A 128 -3.16 15.98 10.49
CA ILE A 128 -2.09 15.37 9.68
C ILE A 128 -0.88 14.99 10.56
N THR A 129 -0.48 15.86 11.49
CA THR A 129 0.59 15.53 12.46
C THR A 129 0.23 14.34 13.33
N LEU A 130 -1.01 14.25 13.80
CA LEU A 130 -1.48 13.10 14.58
C LEU A 130 -1.41 11.81 13.77
N LEU A 131 -1.84 11.82 12.51
CA LEU A 131 -1.75 10.63 11.65
C LEU A 131 -0.29 10.19 11.43
N ALA A 132 0.63 11.14 11.25
CA ALA A 132 2.05 10.85 11.14
C ALA A 132 2.61 10.23 12.44
N TYR A 133 2.24 10.76 13.59
CA TYR A 133 2.64 10.21 14.89
C TYR A 133 2.00 8.84 15.15
N MET A 134 0.74 8.65 14.82
CA MET A 134 0.11 7.32 14.87
C MET A 134 0.89 6.30 14.04
N ALA A 135 1.27 6.64 12.82
CA ALA A 135 2.07 5.77 11.97
C ALA A 135 3.42 5.43 12.61
N LEU A 136 4.16 6.40 13.13
CA LEU A 136 5.43 6.21 13.81
C LEU A 136 5.30 5.36 15.10
N CYS A 137 4.22 5.56 15.85
CA CYS A 137 3.90 4.78 17.06
C CYS A 137 3.32 3.39 16.76
N ARG A 138 3.13 3.03 15.47
CA ARG A 138 2.48 1.78 15.06
C ARG A 138 1.02 1.64 15.52
N ILE A 139 0.34 2.77 15.72
CA ILE A 139 -1.11 2.82 15.92
C ILE A 139 -1.74 2.74 14.52
N LYS A 140 -2.13 1.53 14.14
CA LYS A 140 -2.41 1.17 12.74
C LYS A 140 -3.78 1.63 12.25
N THR A 141 -4.74 1.80 13.15
CA THR A 141 -6.11 2.22 12.81
C THR A 141 -6.59 3.32 13.74
N VAL A 142 -7.57 4.08 13.29
CA VAL A 142 -8.18 5.14 14.11
C VAL A 142 -8.80 4.56 15.39
N GLU A 143 -9.35 3.35 15.33
CA GLU A 143 -9.94 2.66 16.47
C GLU A 143 -8.93 2.32 17.56
N GLN A 144 -7.70 2.02 17.20
CA GLN A 144 -6.65 1.71 18.18
C GLN A 144 -6.30 2.93 19.04
N LEU A 145 -6.57 4.14 18.57
CA LEU A 145 -6.36 5.35 19.34
C LEU A 145 -7.14 5.37 20.67
N GLN A 146 -8.27 4.64 20.76
CA GLN A 146 -9.04 4.52 22.01
C GLN A 146 -8.28 3.80 23.14
N TYR A 147 -7.26 3.03 22.80
CA TYR A 147 -6.44 2.30 23.78
C TYR A 147 -5.23 3.10 24.26
N GLU A 148 -4.96 4.23 23.61
CA GLU A 148 -3.88 5.13 23.97
C GLU A 148 -4.33 6.21 24.96
N ALA A 149 -3.42 6.71 25.76
CA ALA A 149 -3.70 7.82 26.64
C ALA A 149 -3.79 9.15 25.85
N PRO A 150 -4.96 9.76 25.73
CA PRO A 150 -5.15 10.89 24.82
C PRO A 150 -4.32 12.13 25.21
N GLY A 151 -4.07 12.34 26.50
CA GLY A 151 -3.23 13.44 26.99
C GLY A 151 -1.75 13.22 26.68
N GLU A 152 -1.26 11.97 26.70
CA GLU A 152 0.14 11.67 26.40
C GLU A 152 0.47 11.96 24.94
N LEU A 153 -0.39 11.52 24.02
CA LEU A 153 -0.26 11.90 22.62
C LEU A 153 -0.49 13.41 22.39
N GLY A 154 -1.37 14.03 23.21
CA GLY A 154 -1.60 15.46 23.19
C GLY A 154 -0.35 16.27 23.49
N LYS A 155 0.45 15.86 24.49
CA LYS A 155 1.74 16.49 24.84
C LYS A 155 2.68 16.58 23.65
N LEU A 156 2.75 15.54 22.80
CA LEU A 156 3.59 15.53 21.60
C LEU A 156 3.20 16.61 20.59
N MET A 157 1.96 17.06 20.65
CA MET A 157 1.38 18.05 19.73
C MET A 157 1.20 19.43 20.38
N GLY A 158 1.62 19.60 21.63
CA GLY A 158 1.36 20.83 22.41
C GLY A 158 -0.11 21.07 22.68
N LEU A 159 -0.90 20.01 22.75
CA LEU A 159 -2.33 20.02 23.05
C LEU A 159 -2.59 19.34 24.39
N ASP A 160 -3.73 19.60 25.00
CA ASP A 160 -4.16 18.92 26.24
C ASP A 160 -4.47 17.44 25.94
N ARG A 161 -5.09 17.12 24.81
CA ARG A 161 -5.39 15.77 24.34
C ARG A 161 -5.55 15.71 22.84
N VAL A 162 -5.39 14.53 22.27
CA VAL A 162 -5.75 14.22 20.88
C VAL A 162 -7.25 14.02 20.72
N PRO A 163 -7.82 14.14 19.49
CA PRO A 163 -9.23 13.90 19.26
C PRO A 163 -9.62 12.45 19.58
N GLU A 164 -10.84 12.27 20.06
CA GLU A 164 -11.45 10.95 20.17
C GLU A 164 -11.69 10.32 18.79
N VAL A 165 -11.80 9.01 18.74
CA VAL A 165 -11.99 8.22 17.52
C VAL A 165 -13.11 8.80 16.64
N ARG A 166 -14.28 9.08 17.22
CA ARG A 166 -15.41 9.66 16.48
C ARG A 166 -15.09 11.05 15.90
N CYS A 167 -14.41 11.88 16.67
CA CYS A 167 -14.00 13.21 16.23
C CYS A 167 -12.98 13.11 15.10
N LEU A 168 -11.99 12.24 15.24
CA LEU A 168 -10.96 12.03 14.20
C LEU A 168 -11.58 11.50 12.91
N ARG A 169 -12.49 10.53 12.98
CA ARG A 169 -13.22 10.03 11.79
C ARG A 169 -13.98 11.12 11.06
N ASN A 170 -14.73 11.96 11.79
CA ASN A 170 -15.46 13.06 11.18
C ASN A 170 -14.53 14.05 10.47
N LYS A 171 -13.33 14.29 11.04
CA LYS A 171 -12.34 15.15 10.40
C LYS A 171 -11.70 14.50 9.19
N LEU A 172 -11.40 13.20 9.26
CA LEU A 172 -10.90 12.44 8.11
C LEU A 172 -11.91 12.43 6.96
N SER A 173 -13.20 12.24 7.26
CA SER A 173 -14.25 12.31 6.25
C SER A 173 -14.29 13.69 5.55
N GLN A 174 -14.06 14.78 6.28
CA GLN A 174 -13.96 16.12 5.68
C GLN A 174 -12.68 16.29 4.84
N LEU A 175 -11.55 15.70 5.26
CA LEU A 175 -10.28 15.78 4.54
C LEU A 175 -10.25 14.88 3.32
N SER A 176 -11.05 13.81 3.29
CA SER A 176 -11.11 12.88 2.13
C SER A 176 -12.09 13.32 1.04
N ALA A 177 -12.78 14.46 1.22
CA ALA A 177 -13.70 14.98 0.21
C ALA A 177 -12.95 15.44 -1.05
N ASP A 178 -13.64 15.41 -2.20
CA ASP A 178 -13.21 16.00 -3.46
C ASP A 178 -11.82 15.53 -3.95
N ASP A 179 -11.47 14.26 -3.71
CA ASP A 179 -10.18 13.66 -4.08
C ASP A 179 -8.95 14.42 -3.52
N ALA A 180 -9.12 15.15 -2.42
CA ALA A 180 -8.09 15.95 -1.81
C ALA A 180 -6.82 15.17 -1.40
N PRO A 181 -6.92 13.94 -0.84
CA PRO A 181 -5.74 13.12 -0.56
C PRO A 181 -4.94 12.75 -1.81
N GLN A 182 -5.62 12.44 -2.91
CA GLN A 182 -5.00 12.12 -4.21
C GLN A 182 -4.31 13.34 -4.80
N ALA A 183 -4.95 14.51 -4.73
CA ALA A 183 -4.36 15.76 -5.16
C ALA A 183 -3.10 16.13 -4.36
N TRP A 184 -3.15 15.93 -3.03
CA TRP A 184 -1.99 16.16 -2.16
C TRP A 184 -0.86 15.17 -2.45
N ALA A 185 -1.17 13.89 -2.59
CA ALA A 185 -0.20 12.86 -2.94
C ALA A 185 0.47 13.15 -4.30
N GLY A 186 -0.30 13.61 -5.29
CA GLY A 186 0.23 14.00 -6.60
C GLY A 186 1.20 15.17 -6.52
N LEU A 187 0.90 16.21 -5.72
CA LEU A 187 1.80 17.35 -5.52
C LEU A 187 3.10 16.95 -4.82
N LEU A 188 3.02 16.11 -3.79
CA LEU A 188 4.21 15.58 -3.12
C LEU A 188 5.04 14.67 -4.06
N SER A 189 4.37 13.81 -4.83
CA SER A 189 5.00 12.95 -5.82
C SER A 189 5.79 13.77 -6.85
N ALA A 190 5.17 14.79 -7.43
CA ALA A 190 5.84 15.69 -8.38
C ALA A 190 7.05 16.38 -7.75
N GLN A 191 6.92 16.85 -6.50
CA GLN A 191 8.03 17.47 -5.77
C GLN A 191 9.20 16.50 -5.53
N TRP A 192 8.91 15.24 -5.17
CA TRP A 192 9.96 14.22 -4.96
C TRP A 192 10.63 13.80 -6.26
N LEU A 193 9.86 13.68 -7.34
CA LEU A 193 10.38 13.37 -8.66
C LEU A 193 11.26 14.50 -9.20
N GLU A 194 10.87 15.77 -8.97
CA GLU A 194 11.65 16.95 -9.35
C GLU A 194 12.97 17.05 -8.56
N ALA A 195 12.94 16.66 -7.27
CA ALA A 195 14.14 16.68 -6.43
C ALA A 195 15.18 15.62 -6.84
N ASP A 196 14.78 14.53 -7.47
CA ASP A 196 15.65 13.45 -7.94
C ASP A 196 15.14 12.87 -9.27
N PRO A 197 15.41 13.56 -10.40
CA PRO A 197 14.89 13.14 -11.72
C PRO A 197 15.40 11.77 -12.17
N GLU A 198 16.54 11.29 -11.70
CA GLU A 198 17.04 9.96 -12.03
C GLU A 198 16.12 8.85 -11.50
N ARG A 199 15.45 9.09 -10.39
CA ARG A 199 14.44 8.16 -9.84
C ARG A 199 13.21 8.06 -10.72
N ALA A 200 12.88 9.11 -11.45
CA ALA A 200 11.74 9.15 -12.36
C ALA A 200 11.95 8.32 -13.64
N GLY A 201 13.17 7.94 -13.95
CA GLY A 201 13.51 7.18 -15.17
C GLY A 201 12.91 5.78 -15.21
N THR A 202 12.68 5.13 -14.05
CA THR A 202 12.10 3.79 -13.96
C THR A 202 11.14 3.68 -12.78
N LEU A 203 9.89 3.41 -13.10
CA LEU A 203 8.78 3.38 -12.14
C LEU A 203 8.16 1.98 -12.08
N TYR A 204 7.94 1.49 -10.88
CA TYR A 204 7.36 0.17 -10.64
C TYR A 204 5.89 0.30 -10.27
N VAL A 205 5.06 -0.52 -10.90
CA VAL A 205 3.63 -0.58 -10.63
C VAL A 205 3.26 -1.98 -10.14
N ASP A 206 2.65 -2.06 -8.97
CA ASP A 206 2.17 -3.33 -8.43
C ASP A 206 0.84 -3.14 -7.69
N GLY A 207 0.02 -4.19 -7.70
CA GLY A 207 -1.31 -4.18 -7.10
C GLY A 207 -1.33 -4.86 -5.73
N HIS A 208 -1.85 -4.17 -4.73
CA HIS A 208 -2.11 -4.72 -3.41
C HIS A 208 -3.62 -4.88 -3.18
N VAL A 209 -4.07 -6.13 -2.95
CA VAL A 209 -5.48 -6.44 -2.74
C VAL A 209 -5.85 -6.25 -1.28
N ARG A 210 -6.86 -5.41 -1.01
CA ARG A 210 -7.51 -5.27 0.28
C ARG A 210 -8.82 -6.02 0.29
N LEU A 211 -8.96 -6.95 1.23
CA LEU A 211 -10.15 -7.79 1.33
C LEU A 211 -11.19 -7.17 2.26
N TYR A 212 -12.43 -7.20 1.80
CA TYR A 212 -13.57 -6.77 2.58
C TYR A 212 -14.36 -7.97 3.11
N HIS A 213 -14.37 -8.13 4.41
CA HIS A 213 -15.10 -9.20 5.10
C HIS A 213 -16.46 -8.75 5.67
N GLY A 214 -16.80 -7.48 5.49
CA GLY A 214 -18.07 -6.90 5.93
C GLY A 214 -19.27 -7.34 5.09
N LYS A 215 -20.47 -6.96 5.56
CA LYS A 215 -21.74 -7.27 4.90
C LYS A 215 -22.51 -6.03 4.44
N GLN A 216 -22.03 -4.84 4.77
CA GLN A 216 -22.74 -3.58 4.54
C GLN A 216 -22.58 -3.07 3.11
N THR A 217 -21.44 -3.36 2.48
CA THR A 217 -21.11 -2.88 1.14
C THR A 217 -21.06 -4.03 0.15
N GLU A 218 -21.66 -3.82 -1.01
CA GLU A 218 -21.60 -4.75 -2.13
C GLU A 218 -20.40 -4.44 -3.04
N LEU A 219 -19.20 -4.79 -2.58
CA LEU A 219 -18.01 -4.73 -3.42
C LEU A 219 -17.97 -5.89 -4.42
N PRO A 220 -17.35 -5.69 -5.60
CA PRO A 220 -17.15 -6.76 -6.57
C PRO A 220 -16.28 -7.88 -6.01
N ARG A 221 -16.39 -9.05 -6.63
CA ARG A 221 -15.64 -10.24 -6.23
C ARG A 221 -14.66 -10.64 -7.32
N ARG A 222 -13.46 -11.00 -6.89
CA ARG A 222 -12.44 -11.62 -7.75
C ARG A 222 -11.84 -12.84 -7.05
N TYR A 223 -11.34 -13.79 -7.83
CA TYR A 223 -10.55 -14.89 -7.29
C TYR A 223 -9.21 -14.39 -6.77
N VAL A 224 -8.98 -14.56 -5.48
CA VAL A 224 -7.74 -14.19 -4.80
C VAL A 224 -6.88 -15.44 -4.60
N SER A 225 -5.78 -15.52 -5.32
CA SER A 225 -4.94 -16.71 -5.40
C SER A 225 -4.39 -17.15 -4.04
N ARG A 226 -4.01 -16.20 -3.19
CA ARG A 226 -3.48 -16.48 -1.84
C ARG A 226 -4.49 -17.17 -0.93
N GLN A 227 -5.76 -16.80 -1.01
CA GLN A 227 -6.85 -17.39 -0.23
C GLN A 227 -7.57 -18.51 -0.97
N ARG A 228 -7.34 -18.67 -2.28
CA ARG A 228 -8.03 -19.63 -3.16
C ARG A 228 -9.56 -19.49 -3.13
N LEU A 229 -10.06 -18.30 -2.92
CA LEU A 229 -11.49 -17.97 -2.78
C LEU A 229 -11.84 -16.76 -3.67
N CYS A 230 -13.12 -16.66 -4.06
CA CYS A 230 -13.68 -15.45 -4.63
C CYS A 230 -14.12 -14.51 -3.50
N LEU A 231 -13.36 -13.46 -3.28
CA LEU A 231 -13.54 -12.52 -2.18
C LEU A 231 -13.85 -11.12 -2.71
N ARG A 232 -14.55 -10.34 -1.90
CA ARG A 232 -14.85 -8.92 -2.15
C ARG A 232 -13.66 -8.06 -1.71
N GLY A 233 -13.46 -6.93 -2.36
CA GLY A 233 -12.42 -6.00 -1.95
C GLY A 233 -12.11 -4.93 -2.98
N THR A 234 -11.04 -4.23 -2.71
CA THR A 234 -10.41 -3.24 -3.59
C THR A 234 -8.97 -3.66 -3.90
N THR A 235 -8.39 -3.04 -4.91
CA THR A 235 -6.96 -3.16 -5.23
C THR A 235 -6.35 -1.77 -5.25
N ASP A 236 -5.30 -1.59 -4.47
CA ASP A 236 -4.47 -0.38 -4.52
C ASP A 236 -3.30 -0.64 -5.45
N TYR A 237 -3.23 0.09 -6.55
CA TYR A 237 -2.10 0.07 -7.46
C TYR A 237 -1.09 1.12 -7.03
N TRP A 238 0.04 0.66 -6.50
CA TRP A 238 1.12 1.50 -6.00
C TRP A 238 2.14 1.78 -7.09
N VAL A 239 2.52 3.03 -7.22
CA VAL A 239 3.62 3.48 -8.08
C VAL A 239 4.80 3.84 -7.22
N ASN A 240 5.89 3.13 -7.40
CA ASN A 240 7.11 3.26 -6.62
C ASN A 240 8.29 3.55 -7.53
N ASP A 241 9.31 4.21 -6.98
CA ASP A 241 10.60 4.26 -7.65
C ASP A 241 11.31 2.89 -7.58
N ALA A 242 12.45 2.88 -8.16
CA ALA A 242 13.31 1.72 -8.18
C ALA A 242 13.93 1.35 -6.81
N TRP A 243 13.89 2.24 -5.84
CA TRP A 243 14.35 2.01 -4.46
C TRP A 243 13.22 1.53 -3.55
N GLY A 244 11.99 1.52 -4.05
CA GLY A 244 10.79 1.13 -3.32
C GLY A 244 10.14 2.29 -2.57
N GLN A 245 10.51 3.54 -2.86
CA GLN A 245 9.80 4.70 -2.33
C GLN A 245 8.49 4.87 -3.08
N PRO A 246 7.33 4.89 -2.39
CA PRO A 246 6.06 5.11 -3.05
C PRO A 246 5.90 6.60 -3.42
N PHE A 247 5.37 6.85 -4.60
CA PHE A 247 4.96 8.17 -5.04
C PHE A 247 3.47 8.39 -4.82
N PHE A 248 2.64 7.51 -5.36
CA PHE A 248 1.20 7.55 -5.19
C PHE A 248 0.60 6.15 -5.30
N ALA A 249 -0.66 6.03 -4.93
CA ALA A 249 -1.45 4.83 -5.11
C ALA A 249 -2.81 5.19 -5.71
N VAL A 250 -3.34 4.31 -6.56
CA VAL A 250 -4.67 4.41 -7.15
C VAL A 250 -5.52 3.27 -6.63
N GLU A 251 -6.59 3.58 -5.90
CA GLU A 251 -7.54 2.59 -5.43
C GLU A 251 -8.60 2.30 -6.49
N ARG A 252 -8.84 1.02 -6.77
CA ARG A 252 -9.88 0.54 -7.70
C ARG A 252 -10.59 -0.69 -7.15
N PRO A 253 -11.81 -0.97 -7.60
CA PRO A 253 -12.50 -2.22 -7.29
C PRO A 253 -11.64 -3.44 -7.64
N ILE A 254 -11.75 -4.53 -6.88
CA ILE A 254 -10.91 -5.72 -7.01
C ILE A 254 -10.98 -6.38 -8.41
N ASP A 255 -12.07 -6.21 -9.14
CA ASP A 255 -12.26 -6.71 -10.50
C ASP A 255 -11.69 -5.79 -11.58
N HIS A 256 -11.28 -4.58 -11.23
CA HIS A 256 -10.57 -3.67 -12.10
C HIS A 256 -9.14 -4.18 -12.31
N GLY A 257 -8.80 -4.50 -13.56
CA GLY A 257 -7.52 -5.12 -13.86
C GLY A 257 -6.38 -4.09 -13.92
N LEU A 258 -5.15 -4.56 -13.74
CA LEU A 258 -3.94 -3.72 -13.80
C LEU A 258 -3.83 -2.93 -15.12
N LEU A 259 -4.14 -3.55 -16.26
CA LEU A 259 -4.08 -2.88 -17.58
C LEU A 259 -5.02 -1.68 -17.67
N GLU A 260 -6.21 -1.80 -17.10
CA GLU A 260 -7.18 -0.71 -17.09
C GLU A 260 -6.70 0.41 -16.19
N ALA A 261 -6.22 0.10 -14.98
CA ALA A 261 -5.66 1.08 -14.06
C ALA A 261 -4.44 1.80 -14.67
N LEU A 262 -3.59 1.08 -15.40
CA LEU A 262 -2.47 1.69 -16.12
C LEU A 262 -2.95 2.71 -17.16
N ARG A 263 -3.98 2.38 -17.95
CA ARG A 263 -4.50 3.27 -19.01
C ARG A 263 -5.26 4.47 -18.49
N SER A 264 -6.20 4.22 -17.57
CA SER A 264 -7.16 5.24 -17.14
C SER A 264 -6.60 6.19 -16.10
N ASP A 265 -5.66 5.73 -15.27
CA ASP A 265 -5.25 6.47 -14.09
C ASP A 265 -3.74 6.72 -14.04
N ILE A 266 -2.94 5.65 -14.08
CA ILE A 266 -1.51 5.72 -13.75
C ILE A 266 -0.73 6.43 -14.87
N VAL A 267 -0.89 6.01 -16.12
CA VAL A 267 -0.16 6.60 -17.24
C VAL A 267 -0.51 8.08 -17.44
N PRO A 268 -1.80 8.49 -17.43
CA PRO A 268 -2.16 9.91 -17.49
C PRO A 268 -1.53 10.73 -16.37
N GLN A 269 -1.50 10.22 -15.14
CA GLN A 269 -0.88 10.91 -14.01
C GLN A 269 0.65 11.00 -14.18
N LEU A 270 1.32 9.92 -14.59
CA LEU A 270 2.76 9.93 -14.81
C LEU A 270 3.18 10.87 -15.95
N LEU A 271 2.43 10.92 -17.05
CA LEU A 271 2.66 11.87 -18.15
C LEU A 271 2.60 13.32 -17.68
N LYS A 272 1.78 13.61 -16.67
CA LYS A 272 1.65 14.93 -16.08
C LYS A 272 2.75 15.23 -15.06
N ASP A 273 3.07 14.27 -14.20
CA ASP A 273 3.82 14.51 -12.96
C ASP A 273 5.32 14.19 -13.09
N VAL A 274 5.74 13.31 -14.04
CA VAL A 274 7.17 13.02 -14.24
C VAL A 274 7.87 14.23 -14.83
N PRO A 275 8.88 14.80 -14.15
CA PRO A 275 9.59 15.98 -14.63
C PRO A 275 10.60 15.61 -15.73
N HIS A 276 11.10 16.62 -16.43
CA HIS A 276 12.19 16.50 -17.40
C HIS A 276 11.97 15.44 -18.50
N GLN A 277 10.69 15.21 -18.87
CA GLN A 277 10.42 14.33 -19.99
C GLN A 277 11.02 14.90 -21.26
N PRO A 278 11.56 14.05 -22.16
CA PRO A 278 12.03 14.49 -23.46
C PRO A 278 10.92 15.24 -24.23
N SER A 279 11.32 16.30 -24.91
CA SER A 279 10.41 17.02 -25.83
C SER A 279 10.00 16.15 -27.01
N GLU A 280 8.92 16.52 -27.71
CA GLU A 280 8.50 15.80 -28.90
C GLU A 280 9.61 15.80 -29.98
N GLU A 281 10.34 16.90 -30.15
CA GLU A 281 11.46 17.02 -31.08
C GLU A 281 12.60 16.04 -30.73
N GLU A 282 12.92 15.89 -29.45
CA GLU A 282 13.92 14.93 -28.99
C GLU A 282 13.48 13.48 -29.20
N LEU A 283 12.18 13.19 -29.03
CA LEU A 283 11.60 11.86 -29.26
C LEU A 283 11.52 11.52 -30.74
N GLU A 284 11.33 12.52 -31.63
CA GLU A 284 11.35 12.33 -33.06
C GLU A 284 12.79 12.14 -33.61
N SER A 285 13.75 12.86 -33.03
CA SER A 285 15.17 12.77 -33.44
C SER A 285 15.81 11.44 -33.06
N ASP A 286 15.38 10.82 -31.95
CA ASP A 286 15.86 9.51 -31.51
C ASP A 286 14.70 8.49 -31.43
N PRO A 287 14.61 7.58 -32.42
CA PRO A 287 13.54 6.58 -32.47
C PRO A 287 13.57 5.58 -31.30
N HIS A 288 14.65 5.50 -30.54
CA HIS A 288 14.79 4.61 -29.40
C HIS A 288 14.58 5.29 -28.04
N ARG A 289 14.51 6.63 -28.02
CA ARG A 289 14.29 7.39 -26.79
C ARG A 289 12.88 7.24 -26.26
N CYS A 290 12.72 7.06 -24.96
CA CYS A 290 11.45 7.03 -24.28
C CYS A 290 11.35 8.12 -23.20
N ARG A 291 10.13 8.45 -22.76
CA ARG A 291 9.87 9.41 -21.69
C ARG A 291 10.33 8.89 -20.35
N PHE A 292 9.91 7.69 -20.05
CA PHE A 292 10.26 6.92 -18.85
C PHE A 292 9.94 5.44 -19.07
N VAL A 293 10.35 4.62 -18.11
CA VAL A 293 10.14 3.16 -18.12
C VAL A 293 9.16 2.78 -17.03
N ILE A 294 8.13 2.00 -17.35
CA ILE A 294 7.24 1.38 -16.37
C ILE A 294 7.48 -0.13 -16.28
N VAL A 295 7.62 -0.60 -15.05
CA VAL A 295 7.85 -2.02 -14.74
C VAL A 295 6.64 -2.55 -13.96
N PHE A 296 6.03 -3.61 -14.45
CA PHE A 296 4.83 -4.16 -13.81
C PHE A 296 4.78 -5.69 -13.90
N ASP A 297 3.86 -6.30 -13.16
CA ASP A 297 3.75 -7.75 -13.10
C ASP A 297 3.15 -8.36 -14.38
N ARG A 298 3.31 -9.66 -14.49
CA ARG A 298 2.76 -10.52 -15.57
C ARG A 298 1.25 -10.31 -15.80
N GLU A 299 0.50 -9.84 -14.82
CA GLU A 299 -0.91 -9.50 -14.97
C GLU A 299 -1.11 -8.42 -16.03
N GLY A 300 -0.19 -7.45 -16.14
CA GLY A 300 -0.18 -6.39 -17.14
C GLY A 300 0.34 -6.80 -18.53
N TYR A 301 0.68 -8.07 -18.77
CA TYR A 301 1.15 -8.51 -20.07
C TYR A 301 0.07 -8.38 -21.16
N SER A 302 0.29 -7.46 -22.09
CA SER A 302 -0.56 -7.27 -23.26
C SER A 302 0.25 -6.68 -24.41
N PRO A 303 0.45 -7.40 -25.54
CA PRO A 303 1.13 -6.87 -26.71
C PRO A 303 0.51 -5.59 -27.25
N ALA A 304 -0.83 -5.48 -27.22
CA ALA A 304 -1.54 -4.29 -27.63
C ALA A 304 -1.22 -3.09 -26.74
N PHE A 305 -1.11 -3.31 -25.42
CA PHE A 305 -0.74 -2.27 -24.47
C PHE A 305 0.70 -1.81 -24.68
N PHE A 306 1.65 -2.75 -24.87
CA PHE A 306 3.04 -2.40 -25.18
C PHE A 306 3.15 -1.53 -26.44
N LYS A 307 2.40 -1.92 -27.49
CA LYS A 307 2.36 -1.16 -28.74
C LYS A 307 1.78 0.23 -28.53
N GLU A 308 0.67 0.34 -27.82
CA GLU A 308 0.01 1.62 -27.48
C GLU A 308 0.97 2.54 -26.72
N MET A 309 1.59 2.04 -25.63
CA MET A 309 2.52 2.83 -24.81
C MET A 309 3.72 3.34 -25.61
N TRP A 310 4.29 2.48 -26.44
CA TRP A 310 5.43 2.86 -27.27
C TRP A 310 5.04 3.84 -28.40
N GLN A 311 4.01 3.52 -29.15
CA GLN A 311 3.64 4.29 -30.36
C GLN A 311 2.94 5.60 -30.04
N SER A 312 2.07 5.62 -29.04
CA SER A 312 1.26 6.79 -28.70
C SER A 312 1.88 7.69 -27.66
N HIS A 313 2.69 7.12 -26.74
CA HIS A 313 3.20 7.87 -25.58
C HIS A 313 4.72 7.84 -25.45
N ARG A 314 5.42 7.03 -26.23
CA ARG A 314 6.88 6.83 -26.10
C ARG A 314 7.27 6.46 -24.66
N ILE A 315 6.45 5.62 -24.02
CA ILE A 315 6.69 5.03 -22.71
C ILE A 315 7.20 3.61 -22.92
N ALA A 316 8.33 3.28 -22.31
CA ALA A 316 8.85 1.93 -22.33
C ALA A 316 8.19 1.07 -21.24
N CYS A 317 7.86 -0.17 -21.58
CA CYS A 317 7.25 -1.14 -20.68
C CYS A 317 8.17 -2.34 -20.48
N ILE A 318 8.26 -2.82 -19.24
CA ILE A 318 8.98 -4.03 -18.87
C ILE A 318 8.08 -4.93 -18.03
N THR A 319 7.98 -6.20 -18.43
CA THR A 319 7.23 -7.22 -17.66
C THR A 319 7.75 -8.63 -17.96
N TYR A 320 7.29 -9.60 -17.19
CA TYR A 320 7.54 -11.01 -17.50
C TYR A 320 6.82 -11.45 -18.79
N HIS A 321 7.53 -12.14 -19.66
CA HIS A 321 6.93 -12.73 -20.84
C HIS A 321 5.96 -13.87 -20.43
N LYS A 322 4.67 -13.70 -20.71
CA LYS A 322 3.62 -14.62 -20.23
C LYS A 322 3.64 -15.96 -20.97
N PHE A 323 4.03 -15.95 -22.25
CA PHE A 323 4.01 -17.09 -23.13
C PHE A 323 5.32 -17.17 -23.94
N PRO A 324 6.48 -17.39 -23.27
CA PRO A 324 7.72 -17.60 -23.99
C PRO A 324 7.59 -18.85 -24.84
N LYS A 325 8.13 -18.78 -26.05
CA LYS A 325 8.20 -19.93 -26.95
C LYS A 325 9.24 -20.93 -26.44
N GLU A 326 9.91 -21.63 -27.33
CA GLU A 326 10.94 -22.64 -27.01
C GLU A 326 12.05 -22.07 -26.11
N ASN A 327 12.65 -22.93 -25.33
CA ASN A 327 13.85 -22.59 -24.57
C ASN A 327 14.99 -22.23 -25.52
N TRP A 328 15.79 -21.28 -25.13
CA TRP A 328 16.99 -20.92 -25.88
C TRP A 328 18.13 -21.89 -25.52
N PRO A 329 19.07 -22.16 -26.47
CA PRO A 329 20.25 -22.97 -26.20
C PRO A 329 21.04 -22.42 -25.01
N GLU A 330 21.53 -23.32 -24.16
CA GLU A 330 22.25 -22.89 -22.94
C GLU A 330 23.57 -22.17 -23.25
N GLU A 331 24.16 -22.46 -24.40
CA GLU A 331 25.41 -21.85 -24.90
C GLU A 331 25.27 -20.34 -25.17
N GLU A 332 24.05 -19.84 -25.32
CA GLU A 332 23.80 -18.42 -25.51
C GLU A 332 23.84 -17.62 -24.21
N PHE A 333 23.70 -18.31 -23.08
CA PHE A 333 23.70 -17.67 -21.77
C PHE A 333 25.13 -17.41 -21.31
N ARG A 334 25.40 -16.15 -20.94
CA ARG A 334 26.69 -15.71 -20.43
C ARG A 334 26.59 -15.32 -18.97
N ASP A 335 27.64 -15.60 -18.21
CA ASP A 335 27.75 -15.12 -16.84
C ASP A 335 27.94 -13.61 -16.88
N THR A 336 26.95 -12.88 -16.39
CA THR A 336 26.87 -11.43 -16.42
C THR A 336 26.84 -10.90 -15.00
N GLN A 337 27.71 -9.99 -14.67
CA GLN A 337 27.72 -9.31 -13.37
C GLN A 337 26.61 -8.27 -13.35
N VAL A 338 25.67 -8.42 -12.45
CA VAL A 338 24.54 -7.52 -12.26
C VAL A 338 24.63 -6.89 -10.89
N THR A 339 24.75 -5.58 -10.85
CA THR A 339 24.70 -4.84 -9.59
C THR A 339 23.25 -4.61 -9.21
N LEU A 340 22.81 -5.28 -8.16
CA LEU A 340 21.50 -5.06 -7.59
C LEU A 340 21.45 -3.69 -6.92
N ARG A 341 20.27 -3.10 -6.84
CA ARG A 341 20.12 -1.72 -6.33
C ARG A 341 20.61 -1.48 -4.90
N ARG A 342 20.81 -2.53 -4.11
CA ARG A 342 21.44 -2.45 -2.78
C ARG A 342 22.96 -2.42 -2.82
N GLY A 343 23.56 -2.33 -4.01
CA GLY A 343 25.01 -2.37 -4.19
C GLY A 343 25.60 -3.79 -4.18
N GLU A 344 24.81 -4.82 -3.98
CA GLU A 344 25.25 -6.21 -4.07
C GLU A 344 25.41 -6.60 -5.56
N THR A 345 26.57 -7.13 -5.92
CA THR A 345 26.83 -7.64 -7.26
C THR A 345 26.65 -9.16 -7.28
N VAL A 346 25.77 -9.61 -8.16
CA VAL A 346 25.47 -11.04 -8.35
C VAL A 346 25.81 -11.47 -9.77
N SER A 347 26.31 -12.69 -9.96
CA SER A 347 26.48 -13.26 -11.28
C SER A 347 25.21 -13.97 -11.70
N LEU A 348 24.65 -13.58 -12.85
CA LEU A 348 23.47 -14.19 -13.46
C LEU A 348 23.81 -14.72 -14.84
N LYS A 349 23.32 -15.90 -15.19
CA LYS A 349 23.39 -16.43 -16.57
C LYS A 349 22.29 -15.78 -17.40
N LEU A 350 22.65 -14.85 -18.27
CA LEU A 350 21.73 -14.06 -19.07
C LEU A 350 21.96 -14.28 -20.57
N ALA A 351 20.87 -14.23 -21.33
CA ALA A 351 20.88 -14.15 -22.78
C ALA A 351 19.86 -13.11 -23.25
N GLU A 352 20.12 -12.47 -24.39
CA GLU A 352 19.25 -11.45 -24.96
C GLU A 352 19.01 -11.74 -26.44
N ARG A 353 17.74 -11.54 -26.86
CA ARG A 353 17.32 -11.58 -28.26
C ARG A 353 16.23 -10.54 -28.53
N GLY A 354 16.07 -10.16 -29.78
CA GLY A 354 14.85 -9.53 -30.23
C GLY A 354 13.73 -10.56 -30.38
N SER A 355 12.53 -10.24 -29.93
CA SER A 355 11.36 -11.09 -29.98
C SER A 355 10.14 -10.35 -30.47
N TRP A 356 9.32 -11.04 -31.28
CA TRP A 356 8.02 -10.52 -31.69
C TRP A 356 6.94 -11.00 -30.71
N ILE A 357 6.26 -10.07 -30.05
CA ILE A 357 5.12 -10.37 -29.19
C ILE A 357 3.80 -9.99 -29.89
N GLY A 358 2.75 -10.79 -29.67
CA GLY A 358 1.43 -10.57 -30.27
C GLY A 358 1.28 -11.07 -31.69
N ASN A 359 0.23 -10.64 -32.36
CA ASN A 359 -0.10 -10.99 -33.75
C ASN A 359 0.29 -9.85 -34.72
N LYS A 360 0.09 -10.07 -36.03
CA LYS A 360 0.42 -9.06 -37.07
C LYS A 360 -0.25 -7.69 -36.83
N LYS A 361 -1.46 -7.66 -36.27
CA LYS A 361 -2.21 -6.42 -36.03
C LYS A 361 -1.77 -5.69 -34.75
N ASN A 362 -1.60 -6.42 -33.67
CA ASN A 362 -1.34 -5.87 -32.31
C ASN A 362 0.08 -6.19 -31.82
N GLY A 363 0.95 -6.65 -32.71
CA GLY A 363 2.29 -7.06 -32.33
C GLY A 363 3.27 -5.90 -32.27
N LEU A 364 4.34 -6.14 -31.55
CA LEU A 364 5.48 -5.25 -31.39
C LEU A 364 6.76 -6.08 -31.31
N TRP A 365 7.83 -5.57 -31.91
CA TRP A 365 9.17 -6.11 -31.70
C TRP A 365 9.70 -5.59 -30.38
N VAL A 366 10.22 -6.47 -29.52
CA VAL A 366 10.71 -6.13 -28.18
C VAL A 366 12.05 -6.81 -27.93
N ARG A 367 12.80 -6.27 -26.97
CA ARG A 367 13.94 -6.97 -26.38
C ARG A 367 13.42 -8.04 -25.43
N GLU A 368 13.95 -9.25 -25.53
CA GLU A 368 13.67 -10.33 -24.59
C GLU A 368 14.97 -10.73 -23.91
N VAL A 369 15.01 -10.60 -22.59
CA VAL A 369 16.12 -11.01 -21.75
C VAL A 369 15.71 -12.24 -20.96
N ARG A 370 16.48 -13.30 -21.06
CA ARG A 370 16.25 -14.54 -20.28
C ARG A 370 17.34 -14.77 -19.27
N LYS A 371 16.92 -15.21 -18.09
CA LYS A 371 17.78 -15.70 -17.02
C LYS A 371 17.65 -17.21 -16.96
N LEU A 372 18.79 -17.91 -17.00
CA LEU A 372 18.88 -19.37 -16.81
C LEU A 372 19.17 -19.65 -15.34
N ASN A 373 18.28 -20.39 -14.70
CA ASN A 373 18.46 -20.85 -13.32
C ASN A 373 19.27 -22.16 -13.28
N ALA A 374 19.81 -22.50 -12.11
CA ALA A 374 20.54 -23.75 -11.90
C ALA A 374 19.72 -25.03 -12.20
N SER A 375 18.39 -24.92 -12.17
CA SER A 375 17.47 -26.02 -12.53
C SER A 375 17.20 -26.15 -14.03
N GLY A 376 17.86 -25.35 -14.90
CA GLY A 376 17.59 -25.31 -16.34
C GLY A 376 16.35 -24.50 -16.72
N HIS A 377 15.62 -23.95 -15.74
CA HIS A 377 14.44 -23.13 -16.03
C HIS A 377 14.85 -21.73 -16.53
N GLN A 378 14.22 -21.29 -17.62
CA GLN A 378 14.44 -19.98 -18.22
C GLN A 378 13.32 -19.02 -17.83
N THR A 379 13.67 -17.95 -17.13
CA THR A 379 12.74 -16.86 -16.82
C THR A 379 12.93 -15.74 -17.83
N SER A 380 11.87 -15.38 -18.54
CA SER A 380 11.90 -14.37 -19.61
C SER A 380 11.27 -13.07 -19.19
N LEU A 381 11.97 -11.94 -19.42
CA LEU A 381 11.50 -10.58 -19.40
C LEU A 381 11.41 -10.03 -20.83
N ILE A 382 10.42 -9.18 -21.06
CA ILE A 382 10.30 -8.39 -22.29
C ILE A 382 10.37 -6.91 -21.96
N SER A 383 11.02 -6.17 -22.82
CA SER A 383 11.25 -4.72 -22.69
C SER A 383 11.07 -4.01 -24.03
N SER A 384 10.35 -2.89 -24.01
CA SER A 384 10.33 -1.94 -25.13
C SER A 384 11.30 -0.75 -24.93
N ALA A 385 12.17 -0.79 -23.95
CA ALA A 385 13.29 0.15 -23.81
C ALA A 385 14.45 -0.28 -24.72
N TYR A 386 14.39 0.11 -25.97
CA TYR A 386 15.23 -0.48 -27.04
C TYR A 386 16.72 -0.20 -26.94
N GLY A 387 17.15 0.88 -26.42
CA GLY A 387 18.59 1.22 -26.39
C GLY A 387 19.05 1.88 -25.10
N GLN A 388 18.15 2.12 -24.18
CA GLN A 388 18.42 2.93 -23.00
C GLN A 388 18.83 2.17 -21.76
N LEU A 389 18.55 0.85 -21.73
CA LEU A 389 18.90 0.00 -20.60
C LEU A 389 19.85 -1.10 -21.07
N ALA A 390 20.97 -1.24 -20.38
CA ALA A 390 21.85 -2.38 -20.55
C ALA A 390 21.14 -3.69 -20.14
N ILE A 391 21.70 -4.84 -20.57
CA ILE A 391 21.17 -6.15 -20.19
C ILE A 391 21.21 -6.33 -18.67
N GLU A 392 22.25 -5.82 -18.03
CA GLU A 392 22.45 -5.86 -16.58
C GLU A 392 21.34 -5.07 -15.84
N ASP A 393 21.00 -3.87 -16.33
CA ASP A 393 19.94 -3.05 -15.77
C ASP A 393 18.58 -3.71 -15.94
N THR A 394 18.30 -4.22 -17.14
CA THR A 394 17.07 -4.99 -17.40
C THR A 394 16.97 -6.21 -16.51
N ALA A 395 18.09 -6.92 -16.30
CA ALA A 395 18.14 -8.07 -15.43
C ALA A 395 18.05 -7.73 -13.94
N GLY A 396 18.55 -6.57 -13.52
CA GLY A 396 18.39 -6.04 -12.17
C GLY A 396 16.92 -5.91 -11.76
N LEU A 397 16.03 -5.72 -12.75
CA LEU A 397 14.58 -5.69 -12.56
C LEU A 397 13.97 -7.07 -12.22
N PHE A 398 14.69 -8.17 -12.39
CA PHE A 398 14.28 -9.47 -11.85
C PHE A 398 14.27 -9.49 -10.31
N SER A 399 15.01 -8.60 -9.69
CA SER A 399 15.03 -8.46 -8.23
C SER A 399 13.92 -7.52 -7.74
N ARG A 400 12.65 -7.85 -8.04
CA ARG A 400 11.45 -7.10 -7.55
C ARG A 400 11.28 -7.17 -6.02
N TRP A 401 12.29 -7.63 -5.31
CA TRP A 401 12.29 -7.80 -3.86
C TRP A 401 11.95 -6.52 -3.09
N CYS A 402 12.22 -5.35 -3.70
CA CYS A 402 11.90 -4.09 -3.05
C CYS A 402 10.39 -3.89 -2.88
N GLN A 403 9.56 -4.23 -3.89
CA GLN A 403 8.11 -4.09 -3.79
C GLN A 403 7.47 -5.15 -2.88
N GLU A 404 7.88 -6.40 -2.99
CA GLU A 404 7.38 -7.46 -2.10
C GLU A 404 7.71 -7.15 -0.64
N ASN A 405 8.92 -6.65 -0.35
CA ASN A 405 9.32 -6.21 0.97
C ASN A 405 8.56 -4.94 1.41
N PHE A 406 8.31 -4.00 0.49
CA PHE A 406 7.50 -2.82 0.76
C PHE A 406 6.11 -3.21 1.26
N PHE A 407 5.35 -4.01 0.50
CA PHE A 407 4.02 -4.44 0.92
C PHE A 407 4.04 -5.24 2.22
N ARG A 408 4.99 -6.16 2.38
CA ARG A 408 5.15 -6.92 3.61
C ARG A 408 5.39 -6.02 4.83
N TYR A 409 6.27 -5.04 4.69
CA TYR A 409 6.58 -4.06 5.73
C TYR A 409 5.37 -3.18 6.04
N MET A 410 4.70 -2.68 5.01
CA MET A 410 3.53 -1.81 5.14
C MET A 410 2.33 -2.54 5.77
N MET A 411 2.08 -3.79 5.40
CA MET A 411 1.07 -4.63 6.07
C MET A 411 1.41 -4.87 7.53
N GLN A 412 2.66 -5.24 7.81
CA GLN A 412 3.08 -5.57 9.16
C GLN A 412 3.00 -4.37 10.11
N HIS A 413 3.39 -3.19 9.64
CA HIS A 413 3.58 -2.02 10.48
C HIS A 413 2.53 -0.93 10.33
N TYR A 414 1.84 -0.85 9.21
CA TYR A 414 0.90 0.23 8.91
C TYR A 414 -0.51 -0.26 8.53
N ALA A 415 -0.70 -1.58 8.49
CA ALA A 415 -1.99 -2.21 8.19
C ALA A 415 -2.64 -1.70 6.88
N ILE A 416 -1.86 -1.54 5.83
CA ILE A 416 -2.38 -1.10 4.52
C ILE A 416 -3.38 -2.06 3.89
N ASP A 417 -3.45 -3.30 4.38
CA ASP A 417 -4.38 -4.35 4.01
C ASP A 417 -5.71 -4.27 4.76
N LEU A 418 -5.81 -3.42 5.79
CA LEU A 418 -7.02 -3.26 6.59
C LEU A 418 -7.81 -2.03 6.13
N LEU A 419 -9.13 -2.16 6.12
CA LEU A 419 -10.01 -1.02 5.99
C LEU A 419 -10.01 -0.24 7.31
N SER A 420 -9.62 1.04 7.26
CA SER A 420 -9.56 1.92 8.42
C SER A 420 -10.85 2.71 8.67
N GLU A 421 -11.83 2.59 7.78
CA GLU A 421 -13.08 3.33 7.78
C GLU A 421 -14.26 2.35 7.64
N TYR A 422 -15.36 2.61 8.37
CA TYR A 422 -16.60 1.84 8.24
C TYR A 422 -17.64 2.52 7.34
N GLN A 423 -17.35 3.71 6.86
CA GLN A 423 -18.19 4.36 5.85
C GLN A 423 -18.06 3.62 4.52
N THR A 424 -19.17 3.55 3.80
CA THR A 424 -19.25 2.85 2.52
C THR A 424 -19.73 3.83 1.47
N GLU A 425 -19.04 3.83 0.32
CA GLU A 425 -19.49 4.53 -0.88
C GLU A 425 -20.02 3.51 -1.88
N GLU A 426 -21.06 3.88 -2.62
CA GLU A 426 -21.58 3.04 -3.69
C GLU A 426 -20.63 3.11 -4.89
N ILE A 427 -20.10 1.95 -5.29
CA ILE A 427 -19.23 1.87 -6.47
C ILE A 427 -20.09 1.51 -7.67
N PRO A 428 -20.19 2.36 -8.69
CA PRO A 428 -21.01 2.10 -9.88
C PRO A 428 -20.62 0.78 -10.57
N GLY A 429 -21.62 -0.03 -10.89
CA GLY A 429 -21.44 -1.28 -11.63
C GLY A 429 -21.03 -2.51 -10.82
N THR A 430 -20.96 -2.41 -9.49
CA THR A 430 -20.60 -3.55 -8.62
C THR A 430 -21.66 -4.63 -8.54
N ASN A 431 -22.89 -4.34 -8.96
CA ASN A 431 -24.03 -5.28 -8.97
C ASN A 431 -23.99 -6.26 -10.15
N ARG A 432 -22.97 -6.23 -10.99
CA ARG A 432 -22.85 -7.17 -12.10
C ARG A 432 -22.51 -8.57 -11.58
N PRO A 433 -23.25 -9.62 -12.01
CA PRO A 433 -22.95 -10.98 -11.59
C PRO A 433 -21.54 -11.40 -12.06
N VAL A 434 -20.73 -11.83 -11.13
CA VAL A 434 -19.37 -12.32 -11.40
C VAL A 434 -19.41 -13.83 -11.59
N VAL A 435 -18.91 -14.31 -12.72
CA VAL A 435 -18.85 -15.74 -13.01
C VAL A 435 -17.86 -16.43 -12.08
N ASN A 436 -18.36 -17.45 -11.36
CA ASN A 436 -17.53 -18.24 -10.45
C ASN A 436 -16.31 -18.86 -11.19
N PRO A 437 -15.07 -18.65 -10.73
CA PRO A 437 -13.87 -19.22 -11.36
C PRO A 437 -13.92 -20.74 -11.51
N ARG A 438 -14.47 -21.45 -10.52
CA ARG A 438 -14.67 -22.90 -10.59
C ARG A 438 -15.61 -23.31 -11.71
N TRP A 439 -16.65 -22.51 -11.95
CA TRP A 439 -17.54 -22.72 -13.09
C TRP A 439 -16.79 -22.51 -14.41
N ARG A 440 -15.97 -21.45 -14.54
CA ARG A 440 -15.14 -21.23 -15.74
C ARG A 440 -14.17 -22.40 -15.99
N GLU A 441 -13.56 -22.92 -14.94
CA GLU A 441 -12.66 -24.06 -15.05
C GLU A 441 -13.39 -25.32 -15.52
N LEU A 442 -14.55 -25.63 -14.94
CA LEU A 442 -15.40 -26.75 -15.33
C LEU A 442 -15.93 -26.59 -16.75
N ASP A 443 -16.40 -25.40 -17.13
CA ASP A 443 -16.87 -25.11 -18.49
C ASP A 443 -15.75 -25.28 -19.51
N ARG A 444 -14.55 -24.77 -19.22
CA ARG A 444 -13.36 -24.99 -20.07
C ARG A 444 -13.04 -26.49 -20.23
N ARG A 445 -13.14 -27.24 -19.12
CA ARG A 445 -12.90 -28.69 -19.12
C ARG A 445 -13.98 -29.45 -19.91
N CYS A 446 -15.22 -29.05 -19.77
CA CYS A 446 -16.33 -29.57 -20.56
C CYS A 446 -16.16 -29.28 -22.07
N ARG A 447 -15.77 -28.06 -22.44
CA ARG A 447 -15.50 -27.70 -23.83
C ARG A 447 -14.34 -28.51 -24.40
N SER A 448 -13.24 -28.67 -23.65
CA SER A 448 -12.10 -29.50 -24.06
C SER A 448 -12.46 -30.98 -24.25
N LEU A 449 -13.38 -31.50 -23.45
CA LEU A 449 -13.85 -32.88 -23.59
C LEU A 449 -14.83 -33.04 -24.78
N LYS A 450 -15.60 -32.03 -25.12
CA LYS A 450 -16.50 -32.05 -26.29
C LYS A 450 -15.78 -31.89 -27.63
N THR A 451 -14.55 -31.36 -27.62
CA THR A 451 -13.71 -31.19 -28.81
C THR A 451 -12.79 -32.37 -29.08
N LYS A 452 -12.72 -33.34 -28.15
CA LYS A 452 -12.12 -34.65 -28.37
C LYS A 452 -13.14 -35.67 -28.87
#